data_f0395141c3440985f6e2876f477c82eb
#
_entry.id   f0395141c3440985f6e2876f477c82eb
#
_cell.length_a   1.000
_cell.length_b   1.000
_cell.length_c   1.000
_cell.angle_alpha   90.00
_cell.angle_beta   90.00
_cell.angle_gamma   90.00
#
_symmetry.space_group_name_H-M   'P 1'
#
loop_
_entity.id
_entity.type
_entity.pdbx_description
1 polymer ?
#
loop_
_entity_poly.entity_id
_entity_poly.type
_entity_poly.pdbx_seq_one_letter_code
_entity_poly.pdbx_strand_id
1 'polypeptide(L)'
;SANITKGGLVDNKETSIIADCIETEKIWVDAKSYFDTLLNLENSDEATLLVIKQYETFFEQQKQFNKKAKPIPTKTKSQLAFDYNNLVKHFKKFNNSERQENFKEKLVNYKKAKTILDQIADNTRLTQAQFEPLLDSLVGSKDEYNLWHSGSLFRLRRSVYPYFKEFRDFVRYIRDNKNQTAEIVFENAKEKVKMIEGAAVNYITEIMMTYNNKDFANMNKNPLTVLRTEGGVNIKASSSSFSGADYDEYCELIKEICSKLGLQNMLEADSF
;
A
#
# COMPACT_ATOMS: atom_id res chain seq x y z
N SER A 1 -17.70 17.19 17.40
CA SER A 1 -16.74 17.76 18.34
C SER A 1 -15.36 17.73 17.75
N ALA A 2 -14.76 18.88 17.57
CA ALA A 2 -13.39 18.98 17.10
C ALA A 2 -12.47 18.32 18.14
N ASN A 3 -11.69 17.35 17.70
CA ASN A 3 -10.72 16.69 18.55
C ASN A 3 -9.61 17.70 18.86
N ILE A 4 -9.49 18.17 20.12
CA ILE A 4 -8.47 19.14 20.55
C ILE A 4 -7.09 18.45 20.58
N THR A 5 -6.71 17.80 19.52
CA THR A 5 -5.38 17.24 19.31
C THR A 5 -4.68 18.03 18.22
N LYS A 6 -3.36 17.94 18.15
CA LYS A 6 -2.61 18.57 17.05
C LYS A 6 -3.13 18.06 15.70
N GLY A 7 -3.43 16.77 15.58
CA GLY A 7 -4.04 16.18 14.38
C GLY A 7 -5.39 16.79 14.06
N GLY A 8 -6.29 16.94 15.05
CA GLY A 8 -7.61 17.56 14.85
C GLY A 8 -7.55 19.03 14.44
N LEU A 9 -6.56 19.76 14.96
CA LEU A 9 -6.44 21.20 14.68
C LEU A 9 -5.66 21.54 13.41
N VAL A 10 -4.77 20.67 12.95
CA VAL A 10 -3.82 20.96 11.87
C VAL A 10 -3.94 19.99 10.69
N ASP A 11 -4.11 18.71 10.98
CA ASP A 11 -4.01 17.65 9.98
C ASP A 11 -5.37 17.13 9.51
N ASN A 12 -6.43 17.24 10.32
CA ASN A 12 -7.78 16.81 9.96
C ASN A 12 -8.56 17.95 9.30
N LYS A 13 -9.26 17.62 8.25
CA LYS A 13 -10.26 18.52 7.66
C LYS A 13 -11.57 18.36 8.42
N GLU A 14 -11.81 19.19 9.42
CA GLU A 14 -13.04 19.20 10.18
C GLU A 14 -13.96 20.31 9.66
N THR A 15 -15.24 19.98 9.51
CA THR A 15 -16.25 20.94 9.10
C THR A 15 -17.20 21.17 10.27
N SER A 16 -17.31 22.41 10.71
CA SER A 16 -18.31 22.82 11.70
C SER A 16 -19.43 23.58 11.01
N ILE A 17 -20.66 23.24 11.34
CA ILE A 17 -21.86 23.96 10.87
C ILE A 17 -22.42 24.73 12.05
N ILE A 18 -22.61 26.03 11.91
CA ILE A 18 -23.32 26.87 12.85
C ILE A 18 -24.70 27.12 12.29
N ALA A 19 -25.74 26.78 13.05
CA ALA A 19 -27.13 27.02 12.69
C ALA A 19 -27.87 27.61 13.88
N ASP A 20 -28.57 28.69 13.65
CA ASP A 20 -29.52 29.25 14.63
C ASP A 20 -30.82 28.46 14.51
N CYS A 21 -31.24 27.82 15.59
CA CYS A 21 -32.47 27.03 15.65
C CYS A 21 -33.17 27.18 17.00
N ILE A 22 -34.48 27.04 16.99
CA ILE A 22 -35.29 27.02 18.21
C ILE A 22 -35.47 25.57 18.70
N GLU A 23 -35.74 25.40 20.00
CA GLU A 23 -35.80 24.08 20.65
C GLU A 23 -36.85 23.11 20.08
N THR A 24 -37.83 23.60 19.34
CA THR A 24 -38.87 22.79 18.70
C THR A 24 -38.49 22.33 17.28
N GLU A 25 -37.42 22.85 16.71
CA GLU A 25 -36.98 22.45 15.40
C GLU A 25 -36.33 21.07 15.41
N LYS A 26 -36.59 20.33 14.33
CA LYS A 26 -36.08 18.95 14.19
C LYS A 26 -34.56 18.86 14.36
N ILE A 27 -33.82 19.82 13.83
CA ILE A 27 -32.35 19.86 13.90
C ILE A 27 -31.87 19.97 15.35
N TRP A 28 -32.57 20.75 16.19
CA TRP A 28 -32.26 20.85 17.61
C TRP A 28 -32.59 19.54 18.34
N VAL A 29 -33.77 18.96 18.11
CA VAL A 29 -34.19 17.71 18.72
C VAL A 29 -33.26 16.58 18.38
N ASP A 30 -32.86 16.44 17.09
CA ASP A 30 -31.95 15.40 16.65
C ASP A 30 -30.54 15.59 17.23
N ALA A 31 -30.03 16.83 17.26
CA ALA A 31 -28.73 17.15 17.85
C ALA A 31 -28.72 16.88 19.36
N LYS A 32 -29.75 17.30 20.07
CA LYS A 32 -29.88 17.03 21.54
C LYS A 32 -29.92 15.55 21.80
N SER A 33 -30.74 14.79 21.09
CA SER A 33 -30.83 13.34 21.22
C SER A 33 -29.48 12.64 21.00
N TYR A 34 -28.73 13.12 20.00
CA TYR A 34 -27.38 12.62 19.74
C TYR A 34 -26.43 12.89 20.91
N PHE A 35 -26.41 14.10 21.45
CA PHE A 35 -25.59 14.45 22.62
C PHE A 35 -26.00 13.68 23.86
N ASP A 36 -27.30 13.51 24.12
CA ASP A 36 -27.79 12.71 25.23
C ASP A 36 -27.36 11.25 25.11
N THR A 37 -27.30 10.72 23.88
CA THR A 37 -26.76 9.38 23.61
C THR A 37 -25.25 9.30 23.89
N LEU A 38 -24.47 10.32 23.50
CA LEU A 38 -23.03 10.36 23.79
C LEU A 38 -22.73 10.42 25.30
N LEU A 39 -23.53 11.16 26.07
CA LEU A 39 -23.38 11.26 27.54
C LEU A 39 -23.66 9.95 28.25
N ASN A 40 -24.45 9.06 27.64
CA ASN A 40 -24.82 7.75 28.21
C ASN A 40 -23.90 6.61 27.77
N LEU A 41 -22.84 6.88 26.99
CA LEU A 41 -21.85 5.87 26.65
C LEU A 41 -20.98 5.51 27.86
N GLU A 42 -20.67 4.22 28.05
CA GLU A 42 -19.86 3.71 29.18
C GLU A 42 -18.50 4.43 29.35
N ASN A 43 -17.99 5.05 28.29
CA ASN A 43 -16.69 5.73 28.25
C ASN A 43 -16.82 7.27 28.22
N SER A 44 -17.99 7.81 28.52
CA SER A 44 -18.22 9.25 28.56
C SER A 44 -18.40 9.72 30.01
N ASP A 45 -17.46 10.54 30.45
CA ASP A 45 -17.53 11.16 31.80
C ASP A 45 -17.75 12.65 31.68
N GLU A 46 -18.40 13.24 32.69
CA GLU A 46 -18.54 14.68 32.82
C GLU A 46 -17.16 15.33 33.01
N ALA A 47 -16.82 16.32 32.16
CA ALA A 47 -15.55 17.03 32.20
C ALA A 47 -15.53 17.99 33.45
N THR A 48 -15.45 17.44 34.63
CA THR A 48 -15.29 18.21 35.87
C THR A 48 -13.90 18.85 35.91
N LEU A 49 -13.75 19.93 36.68
CA LEU A 49 -12.42 20.56 36.90
C LEU A 49 -11.38 19.56 37.43
N LEU A 50 -11.82 18.57 38.19
CA LEU A 50 -10.95 17.51 38.70
C LEU A 50 -10.44 16.61 37.56
N VAL A 51 -11.33 16.16 36.68
CA VAL A 51 -10.98 15.33 35.50
C VAL A 51 -10.05 16.10 34.56
N ILE A 52 -10.34 17.37 34.28
CA ILE A 52 -9.49 18.22 33.46
C ILE A 52 -8.09 18.32 34.06
N LYS A 53 -7.95 18.58 35.35
CA LYS A 53 -6.63 18.66 36.04
C LYS A 53 -5.89 17.31 36.03
N GLN A 54 -6.60 16.19 36.16
CA GLN A 54 -5.99 14.87 36.05
C GLN A 54 -5.48 14.64 34.64
N TYR A 55 -6.25 15.01 33.62
CA TYR A 55 -5.84 14.92 32.22
C TYR A 55 -4.64 15.80 31.89
N GLU A 56 -4.62 17.05 32.38
CA GLU A 56 -3.46 17.94 32.23
C GLU A 56 -2.20 17.34 32.87
N THR A 57 -2.33 16.78 34.07
CA THR A 57 -1.20 16.11 34.75
C THR A 57 -0.69 14.92 33.96
N PHE A 58 -1.59 14.08 33.46
CA PHE A 58 -1.25 12.93 32.61
C PHE A 58 -0.60 13.37 31.30
N PHE A 59 -1.14 14.40 30.64
CA PHE A 59 -0.60 14.96 29.42
C PHE A 59 0.82 15.53 29.59
N GLU A 60 1.08 16.26 30.67
CA GLU A 60 2.43 16.75 30.96
C GLU A 60 3.41 15.62 31.30
N GLN A 61 2.97 14.58 31.97
CA GLN A 61 3.77 13.37 32.20
C GLN A 61 4.12 12.67 30.88
N GLN A 62 3.14 12.48 29.99
CA GLN A 62 3.36 11.93 28.65
C GLN A 62 4.30 12.79 27.82
N LYS A 63 4.14 14.11 27.87
CA LYS A 63 5.01 15.06 27.17
C LYS A 63 6.45 15.00 27.67
N GLN A 64 6.66 14.84 28.98
CA GLN A 64 7.99 14.64 29.56
C GLN A 64 8.56 13.26 29.20
N PHE A 65 7.74 12.21 29.16
CA PHE A 65 8.13 10.88 28.71
C PHE A 65 8.54 10.91 27.25
N ASN A 66 7.74 11.54 26.38
CA ASN A 66 8.04 11.70 24.96
C ASN A 66 9.28 12.58 24.68
N LYS A 67 9.57 13.56 25.54
CA LYS A 67 10.83 14.34 25.47
C LYS A 67 12.06 13.52 25.87
N LYS A 68 11.93 12.55 26.76
CA LYS A 68 12.98 11.63 27.16
C LYS A 68 13.06 10.39 26.26
N ALA A 69 11.96 10.06 25.60
CA ALA A 69 12.00 9.06 24.52
C ALA A 69 12.94 9.63 23.44
N LYS A 70 14.00 8.88 23.13
CA LYS A 70 14.78 9.17 21.92
C LYS A 70 13.77 9.28 20.78
N PRO A 71 13.87 10.29 19.89
CA PRO A 71 13.00 10.35 18.72
C PRO A 71 13.06 8.97 18.09
N ILE A 72 11.90 8.36 17.86
CA ILE A 72 11.81 7.16 17.03
C ILE A 72 12.52 7.57 15.75
N PRO A 73 13.63 6.91 15.37
CA PRO A 73 14.33 7.28 14.16
C PRO A 73 13.25 7.30 13.07
N THR A 74 13.05 8.44 12.44
CA THR A 74 12.29 8.49 11.20
C THR A 74 12.90 7.40 10.35
N LYS A 75 12.10 6.39 9.96
CA LYS A 75 12.55 5.24 9.17
C LYS A 75 13.25 5.75 7.91
N THR A 76 14.55 5.94 7.99
CA THR A 76 15.37 6.36 6.85
C THR A 76 16.04 5.16 6.18
N LYS A 77 15.92 3.96 6.79
CA LYS A 77 16.46 2.70 6.26
C LYS A 77 15.61 1.55 6.78
N SER A 78 15.49 0.49 6.00
CA SER A 78 14.93 -0.78 6.44
C SER A 78 15.62 -1.25 7.72
N GLN A 79 14.85 -1.76 8.68
CA GLN A 79 15.38 -2.42 9.87
C GLN A 79 15.83 -3.85 9.58
N LEU A 80 15.53 -4.36 8.39
CA LEU A 80 15.92 -5.70 7.95
C LEU A 80 17.40 -5.70 7.58
N ALA A 81 18.19 -6.46 8.33
CA ALA A 81 19.59 -6.71 8.00
C ALA A 81 19.71 -7.71 6.85
N PHE A 82 20.67 -7.50 5.96
CA PHE A 82 20.95 -8.42 4.86
C PHE A 82 22.46 -8.60 4.59
N ASP A 83 22.82 -9.75 4.04
CA ASP A 83 24.20 -10.04 3.62
C ASP A 83 24.49 -9.38 2.27
N TYR A 84 24.98 -8.15 2.33
CA TYR A 84 25.35 -7.37 1.15
C TYR A 84 26.44 -8.06 0.33
N ASN A 85 27.44 -8.66 0.97
CA ASN A 85 28.57 -9.28 0.25
C ASN A 85 28.11 -10.46 -0.60
N ASN A 86 27.21 -11.28 -0.06
CA ASN A 86 26.64 -12.38 -0.82
C ASN A 86 25.77 -11.91 -1.97
N LEU A 87 24.91 -10.90 -1.75
CA LEU A 87 24.09 -10.29 -2.82
C LEU A 87 24.97 -9.71 -3.94
N VAL A 88 26.05 -8.98 -3.60
CA VAL A 88 27.00 -8.46 -4.60
C VAL A 88 27.65 -9.57 -5.40
N LYS A 89 28.02 -10.69 -4.78
CA LYS A 89 28.59 -11.85 -5.47
C LYS A 89 27.64 -12.41 -6.53
N HIS A 90 26.37 -12.57 -6.16
CA HIS A 90 25.33 -13.01 -7.09
C HIS A 90 25.05 -11.95 -8.17
N PHE A 91 24.96 -10.69 -7.80
CA PHE A 91 24.76 -9.58 -8.75
C PHE A 91 25.87 -9.51 -9.80
N LYS A 92 27.14 -9.66 -9.43
CA LYS A 92 28.25 -9.64 -10.37
C LYS A 92 28.16 -10.76 -11.41
N LYS A 93 27.67 -11.95 -11.03
CA LYS A 93 27.43 -13.04 -11.97
C LYS A 93 26.27 -12.77 -12.91
N PHE A 94 25.26 -12.06 -12.43
CA PHE A 94 24.02 -11.78 -13.13
C PHE A 94 24.12 -10.51 -14.02
N ASN A 95 25.03 -9.58 -13.70
CA ASN A 95 25.18 -8.31 -14.41
C ASN A 95 25.93 -8.46 -15.73
N ASN A 96 25.26 -9.02 -16.72
CA ASN A 96 25.76 -9.26 -18.08
C ASN A 96 24.90 -8.55 -19.14
N SER A 97 25.25 -8.69 -20.42
CA SER A 97 24.53 -8.07 -21.56
C SER A 97 23.07 -8.57 -21.64
N GLU A 98 22.84 -9.86 -21.42
CA GLU A 98 21.52 -10.48 -21.46
C GLU A 98 20.59 -9.85 -20.41
N ARG A 99 21.06 -9.65 -19.18
CA ARG A 99 20.29 -8.94 -18.16
C ARG A 99 19.90 -7.53 -18.59
N GLN A 100 20.85 -6.80 -19.19
CA GLN A 100 20.58 -5.42 -19.62
C GLN A 100 19.52 -5.37 -20.73
N GLU A 101 19.52 -6.34 -21.65
CA GLU A 101 18.51 -6.46 -22.69
C GLU A 101 17.14 -6.82 -22.07
N ASN A 102 17.10 -7.81 -21.19
CA ASN A 102 15.90 -8.21 -20.47
C ASN A 102 15.31 -7.05 -19.66
N PHE A 103 16.15 -6.23 -19.03
CA PHE A 103 15.66 -5.05 -18.30
C PHE A 103 15.09 -3.98 -19.24
N LYS A 104 15.71 -3.74 -20.40
CA LYS A 104 15.16 -2.82 -21.41
C LYS A 104 13.80 -3.28 -21.92
N GLU A 105 13.65 -4.57 -22.20
CA GLU A 105 12.36 -5.16 -22.58
C GLU A 105 11.33 -4.99 -21.47
N LYS A 106 11.69 -5.27 -20.22
CA LYS A 106 10.83 -5.11 -19.06
C LYS A 106 10.35 -3.67 -18.90
N LEU A 107 11.22 -2.68 -19.11
CA LEU A 107 10.83 -1.26 -19.11
C LEU A 107 9.75 -0.92 -20.15
N VAL A 108 9.89 -1.48 -21.37
CA VAL A 108 8.89 -1.30 -22.44
C VAL A 108 7.56 -1.98 -22.04
N ASN A 109 7.65 -3.20 -21.53
CA ASN A 109 6.47 -3.98 -21.12
C ASN A 109 5.69 -3.30 -20.00
N TYR A 110 6.37 -2.74 -18.99
CA TYR A 110 5.70 -2.02 -17.90
C TYR A 110 5.07 -0.69 -18.35
N LYS A 111 5.64 -0.01 -19.34
CA LYS A 111 4.98 1.14 -19.98
C LYS A 111 3.69 0.74 -20.69
N LYS A 112 3.71 -0.37 -21.43
CA LYS A 112 2.51 -0.92 -22.09
C LYS A 112 1.48 -1.39 -21.04
N ALA A 113 1.94 -2.09 -20.00
CA ALA A 113 1.07 -2.53 -18.91
C ALA A 113 0.37 -1.35 -18.24
N LYS A 114 1.09 -0.25 -17.97
CA LYS A 114 0.50 0.96 -17.43
C LYS A 114 -0.61 1.53 -18.33
N THR A 115 -0.40 1.57 -19.63
CA THR A 115 -1.41 2.03 -20.60
C THR A 115 -2.67 1.15 -20.55
N ILE A 116 -2.50 -0.18 -20.47
CA ILE A 116 -3.63 -1.13 -20.35
C ILE A 116 -4.37 -0.92 -19.02
N LEU A 117 -3.65 -0.77 -17.92
CA LEU A 117 -4.25 -0.49 -16.61
C LEU A 117 -5.03 0.83 -16.61
N ASP A 118 -4.50 1.87 -17.26
CA ASP A 118 -5.20 3.15 -17.41
C ASP A 118 -6.47 2.97 -18.25
N GLN A 119 -6.46 2.19 -19.33
CA GLN A 119 -7.66 1.86 -20.11
C GLN A 119 -8.72 1.13 -19.26
N ILE A 120 -8.29 0.18 -18.42
CA ILE A 120 -9.20 -0.51 -17.50
C ILE A 120 -9.78 0.48 -16.49
N ALA A 121 -8.93 1.29 -15.85
CA ALA A 121 -9.32 2.23 -14.79
C ALA A 121 -10.29 3.32 -15.28
N ASP A 122 -10.11 3.83 -16.50
CA ASP A 122 -10.87 4.96 -17.02
C ASP A 122 -12.18 4.55 -17.71
N ASN A 123 -12.32 3.28 -18.12
CA ASN A 123 -13.51 2.83 -18.81
C ASN A 123 -14.66 2.56 -17.82
N THR A 124 -15.52 3.57 -17.64
CA THR A 124 -16.71 3.45 -16.77
C THR A 124 -17.77 2.49 -17.29
N ARG A 125 -17.73 2.16 -18.60
CA ARG A 125 -18.65 1.23 -19.28
C ARG A 125 -17.95 -0.09 -19.65
N LEU A 126 -16.87 -0.44 -18.95
CA LEU A 126 -16.13 -1.67 -19.18
C LEU A 126 -17.08 -2.86 -19.08
N THR A 127 -17.03 -3.74 -20.06
CA THR A 127 -17.72 -5.04 -20.05
C THR A 127 -16.70 -6.16 -19.82
N GLN A 128 -17.17 -7.32 -19.37
CA GLN A 128 -16.29 -8.48 -19.21
C GLN A 128 -15.58 -8.84 -20.52
N ALA A 129 -16.30 -8.86 -21.64
CA ALA A 129 -15.73 -9.16 -22.96
C ALA A 129 -14.62 -8.19 -23.41
N GLN A 130 -14.66 -6.93 -22.96
CA GLN A 130 -13.59 -5.95 -23.18
C GLN A 130 -12.45 -6.11 -22.20
N PHE A 131 -12.74 -6.54 -20.97
CA PHE A 131 -11.77 -6.71 -19.91
C PHE A 131 -10.85 -7.92 -20.11
N GLU A 132 -11.40 -9.05 -20.52
CA GLU A 132 -10.66 -10.30 -20.69
C GLU A 132 -9.40 -10.14 -21.55
N PRO A 133 -9.46 -9.59 -22.78
CA PRO A 133 -8.28 -9.42 -23.60
C PRO A 133 -7.27 -8.40 -23.02
N LEU A 134 -7.73 -7.41 -22.27
CA LEU A 134 -6.85 -6.46 -21.58
C LEU A 134 -6.08 -7.15 -20.45
N LEU A 135 -6.78 -7.96 -19.64
CA LEU A 135 -6.12 -8.72 -18.59
C LEU A 135 -5.18 -9.79 -19.17
N ASP A 136 -5.57 -10.48 -20.24
CA ASP A 136 -4.71 -11.44 -20.93
C ASP A 136 -3.44 -10.79 -21.48
N SER A 137 -3.50 -9.57 -21.95
CA SER A 137 -2.31 -8.83 -22.40
C SER A 137 -1.35 -8.53 -21.24
N LEU A 138 -1.85 -8.36 -20.02
CA LEU A 138 -1.03 -8.14 -18.83
C LEU A 138 -0.37 -9.42 -18.33
N VAL A 139 -1.14 -10.51 -18.22
CA VAL A 139 -0.72 -11.75 -17.55
C VAL A 139 -0.40 -12.90 -18.49
N GLY A 140 -0.67 -12.75 -19.78
CA GLY A 140 -0.38 -13.71 -20.84
C GLY A 140 -1.50 -14.65 -21.19
N SER A 141 -1.44 -15.14 -22.41
CA SER A 141 -2.13 -16.33 -22.90
C SER A 141 -1.18 -17.54 -22.90
N LYS A 142 -1.71 -18.72 -23.18
CA LYS A 142 -0.99 -19.99 -23.06
C LYS A 142 0.29 -20.07 -23.90
N ASP A 143 0.38 -19.30 -24.97
CA ASP A 143 1.42 -19.39 -25.99
C ASP A 143 2.14 -18.05 -26.26
N GLU A 144 1.83 -16.97 -25.49
CA GLU A 144 2.44 -15.65 -25.67
C GLU A 144 3.05 -15.12 -24.37
N TYR A 145 4.20 -14.44 -24.50
CA TYR A 145 4.81 -13.70 -23.43
C TYR A 145 3.87 -12.57 -22.98
N ASN A 146 3.61 -12.52 -21.70
CA ASN A 146 2.82 -11.47 -21.09
C ASN A 146 3.70 -10.33 -20.59
N LEU A 147 3.10 -9.15 -20.40
CA LEU A 147 3.84 -7.96 -20.01
C LEU A 147 4.46 -8.06 -18.61
N TRP A 148 3.88 -8.84 -17.71
CA TRP A 148 4.35 -9.01 -16.32
C TRP A 148 5.14 -10.32 -16.09
N HIS A 149 5.19 -11.22 -17.06
CA HIS A 149 5.88 -12.52 -16.94
C HIS A 149 5.54 -13.31 -15.67
N SER A 150 4.29 -13.24 -15.20
CA SER A 150 3.85 -13.85 -13.95
C SER A 150 3.00 -15.09 -14.16
N GLY A 151 3.62 -16.28 -14.04
CA GLY A 151 2.90 -17.54 -14.19
C GLY A 151 1.82 -17.80 -13.14
N SER A 152 1.88 -17.18 -11.95
CA SER A 152 0.85 -17.29 -10.94
C SER A 152 -0.41 -16.52 -11.34
N LEU A 153 -0.27 -15.32 -11.86
CA LEU A 153 -1.37 -14.49 -12.34
C LEU A 153 -2.04 -15.13 -13.55
N PHE A 154 -1.24 -15.66 -14.48
CA PHE A 154 -1.74 -16.37 -15.65
C PHE A 154 -2.69 -17.52 -15.29
N ARG A 155 -2.32 -18.37 -14.33
CA ARG A 155 -3.15 -19.53 -13.94
C ARG A 155 -4.52 -19.16 -13.40
N LEU A 156 -4.61 -18.05 -12.68
CA LEU A 156 -5.83 -17.63 -11.97
C LEU A 156 -6.66 -16.58 -12.73
N ARG A 157 -6.19 -16.09 -13.87
CA ARG A 157 -6.82 -14.97 -14.59
C ARG A 157 -8.31 -15.19 -14.93
N ARG A 158 -8.70 -16.44 -15.24
CA ARG A 158 -10.09 -16.76 -15.58
C ARG A 158 -11.05 -16.58 -14.40
N SER A 159 -10.57 -16.81 -13.18
CA SER A 159 -11.35 -16.54 -11.97
C SER A 159 -11.54 -15.03 -11.73
N VAL A 160 -10.64 -14.19 -12.27
CA VAL A 160 -10.72 -12.73 -12.15
C VAL A 160 -11.71 -12.11 -13.15
N TYR A 161 -11.95 -12.73 -14.31
CA TYR A 161 -12.78 -12.13 -15.38
C TYR A 161 -14.18 -11.67 -14.92
N PRO A 162 -14.93 -12.45 -14.12
CA PRO A 162 -16.26 -12.03 -13.67
C PRO A 162 -16.25 -10.76 -12.81
N TYR A 163 -15.11 -10.46 -12.17
CA TYR A 163 -14.93 -9.34 -11.24
C TYR A 163 -14.32 -8.09 -11.89
N PHE A 164 -14.61 -7.89 -13.18
CA PHE A 164 -14.01 -6.80 -13.96
C PHE A 164 -14.31 -5.39 -13.42
N LYS A 165 -15.45 -5.18 -12.77
CA LYS A 165 -15.82 -3.90 -12.14
C LYS A 165 -14.99 -3.66 -10.88
N GLU A 166 -14.90 -4.65 -10.02
CA GLU A 166 -14.11 -4.65 -8.80
C GLU A 166 -12.63 -4.49 -9.13
N PHE A 167 -12.15 -5.18 -10.17
CA PHE A 167 -10.78 -5.05 -10.65
C PHE A 167 -10.49 -3.66 -11.20
N ARG A 168 -11.39 -3.08 -11.97
CA ARG A 168 -11.28 -1.68 -12.45
C ARG A 168 -11.16 -0.71 -11.27
N ASP A 169 -12.02 -0.84 -10.26
CA ASP A 169 -12.06 0.06 -9.11
C ASP A 169 -10.83 -0.15 -8.20
N PHE A 170 -10.30 -1.36 -8.14
CA PHE A 170 -9.04 -1.70 -7.49
C PHE A 170 -7.84 -1.06 -8.20
N VAL A 171 -7.74 -1.17 -9.52
CA VAL A 171 -6.68 -0.53 -10.32
C VAL A 171 -6.73 1.00 -10.17
N ARG A 172 -7.93 1.59 -10.26
CA ARG A 172 -8.15 3.02 -10.08
C ARG A 172 -7.67 3.49 -8.71
N TYR A 173 -8.00 2.74 -7.65
CA TYR A 173 -7.54 3.06 -6.31
C TYR A 173 -6.00 3.15 -6.23
N ILE A 174 -5.28 2.15 -6.74
CA ILE A 174 -3.80 2.15 -6.71
C ILE A 174 -3.24 3.31 -7.52
N ARG A 175 -3.75 3.54 -8.73
CA ARG A 175 -3.33 4.63 -9.60
C ARG A 175 -3.45 5.99 -8.93
N ASP A 176 -4.61 6.26 -8.36
CA ASP A 176 -4.95 7.56 -7.78
C ASP A 176 -4.17 7.81 -6.46
N ASN A 177 -3.73 6.75 -5.79
CA ASN A 177 -2.98 6.80 -4.53
C ASN A 177 -1.47 6.47 -4.68
N LYS A 178 -0.94 6.36 -5.88
CA LYS A 178 0.45 5.96 -6.16
C LYS A 178 1.55 6.82 -5.52
N ASN A 179 1.21 7.98 -4.99
CA ASN A 179 2.14 8.91 -4.32
C ASN A 179 2.01 8.84 -2.78
N GLN A 180 1.14 7.99 -2.25
CA GLN A 180 1.06 7.73 -0.81
C GLN A 180 2.11 6.70 -0.38
N THR A 181 2.26 6.49 0.94
CA THR A 181 3.20 5.50 1.48
C THR A 181 2.83 4.08 1.06
N ALA A 182 3.83 3.21 0.93
CA ALA A 182 3.61 1.82 0.55
C ALA A 182 2.69 1.10 1.55
N GLU A 183 2.81 1.40 2.84
CA GLU A 183 1.95 0.88 3.89
C GLU A 183 0.46 1.14 3.62
N ILE A 184 0.09 2.41 3.39
CA ILE A 184 -1.30 2.82 3.21
C ILE A 184 -1.89 2.24 1.93
N VAL A 185 -1.15 2.31 0.81
CA VAL A 185 -1.65 1.82 -0.47
C VAL A 185 -1.85 0.32 -0.44
N PHE A 186 -0.87 -0.42 0.11
CA PHE A 186 -0.93 -1.87 0.18
C PHE A 186 -2.06 -2.38 1.08
N GLU A 187 -2.22 -1.83 2.29
CA GLU A 187 -3.24 -2.29 3.23
C GLU A 187 -4.65 -2.08 2.67
N ASN A 188 -4.93 -0.91 2.11
CA ASN A 188 -6.23 -0.65 1.48
C ASN A 188 -6.44 -1.46 0.19
N ALA A 189 -5.39 -1.72 -0.58
CA ALA A 189 -5.46 -2.57 -1.76
C ALA A 189 -5.77 -4.02 -1.39
N LYS A 190 -5.26 -4.52 -0.25
CA LYS A 190 -5.60 -5.86 0.28
C LYS A 190 -7.09 -6.00 0.56
N GLU A 191 -7.73 -4.97 1.13
CA GLU A 191 -9.17 -5.02 1.38
C GLU A 191 -9.97 -5.09 0.07
N LYS A 192 -9.55 -4.34 -0.95
CA LYS A 192 -10.22 -4.35 -2.25
C LYS A 192 -10.04 -5.66 -3.01
N VAL A 193 -8.86 -6.24 -2.98
CA VAL A 193 -8.55 -7.47 -3.71
C VAL A 193 -9.30 -8.69 -3.14
N LYS A 194 -9.72 -8.66 -1.87
CA LYS A 194 -10.56 -9.72 -1.27
C LYS A 194 -11.90 -9.91 -2.00
N MET A 195 -12.38 -8.89 -2.68
CA MET A 195 -13.64 -8.94 -3.45
C MET A 195 -13.47 -9.58 -4.82
N ILE A 196 -12.24 -9.99 -5.20
CA ILE A 196 -11.90 -10.48 -6.54
C ILE A 196 -11.35 -11.90 -6.41
N GLU A 197 -12.16 -12.89 -6.74
CA GLU A 197 -11.71 -14.28 -6.72
C GLU A 197 -10.55 -14.48 -7.71
N GLY A 198 -9.51 -15.17 -7.27
CA GLY A 198 -8.30 -15.41 -8.06
C GLY A 198 -7.28 -14.28 -8.05
N ALA A 199 -7.63 -13.11 -7.51
CA ALA A 199 -6.67 -12.03 -7.29
C ALA A 199 -6.14 -12.07 -5.84
N ALA A 200 -4.84 -11.74 -5.69
CA ALA A 200 -4.16 -11.75 -4.40
C ALA A 200 -3.03 -10.72 -4.40
N VAL A 201 -2.18 -10.77 -3.38
CA VAL A 201 -1.05 -9.85 -3.16
C VAL A 201 -0.16 -9.66 -4.40
N ASN A 202 0.01 -10.69 -5.23
CA ASN A 202 0.80 -10.58 -6.46
C ASN A 202 0.20 -9.56 -7.44
N TYR A 203 -1.14 -9.46 -7.57
CA TYR A 203 -1.77 -8.40 -8.37
C TYR A 203 -1.55 -7.01 -7.74
N ILE A 204 -1.64 -6.91 -6.41
CA ILE A 204 -1.43 -5.65 -5.70
C ILE A 204 -0.05 -5.09 -6.02
N THR A 205 0.99 -5.88 -5.74
CA THR A 205 2.38 -5.40 -5.84
C THR A 205 2.82 -5.21 -7.28
N GLU A 206 2.31 -6.01 -8.21
CA GLU A 206 2.57 -5.85 -9.66
C GLU A 206 1.97 -4.53 -10.18
N ILE A 207 0.72 -4.22 -9.84
CA ILE A 207 0.06 -2.97 -10.23
C ILE A 207 0.73 -1.77 -9.53
N MET A 208 1.05 -1.87 -8.23
CA MET A 208 1.73 -0.82 -7.50
C MET A 208 3.09 -0.48 -8.13
N MET A 209 3.93 -1.49 -8.43
CA MET A 209 5.22 -1.30 -9.10
C MET A 209 5.05 -0.75 -10.52
N THR A 210 4.01 -1.14 -11.25
CA THR A 210 3.72 -0.60 -12.58
C THR A 210 3.44 0.90 -12.54
N TYR A 211 2.76 1.41 -11.50
CA TYR A 211 2.48 2.85 -11.37
C TYR A 211 3.62 3.64 -10.74
N ASN A 212 4.37 3.06 -9.80
CA ASN A 212 5.46 3.76 -9.12
C ASN A 212 6.59 2.80 -8.72
N ASN A 213 7.47 2.49 -9.66
CA ASN A 213 8.63 1.61 -9.43
C ASN A 213 9.80 2.27 -8.68
N LYS A 214 9.63 3.51 -8.20
CA LYS A 214 10.60 4.16 -7.32
C LYS A 214 10.32 3.84 -5.85
N ASP A 215 9.04 3.68 -5.51
CA ASP A 215 8.60 3.52 -4.14
C ASP A 215 7.97 2.15 -3.85
N PHE A 216 7.51 1.44 -4.88
CA PHE A 216 6.83 0.16 -4.74
C PHE A 216 7.58 -0.97 -5.44
N ALA A 217 7.85 -2.03 -4.69
CA ALA A 217 8.51 -3.24 -5.19
C ALA A 217 7.51 -4.36 -5.45
N ASN A 218 7.77 -5.18 -6.47
CA ASN A 218 7.01 -6.40 -6.66
C ASN A 218 7.35 -7.41 -5.54
N MET A 219 6.34 -8.07 -5.01
CA MET A 219 6.51 -9.03 -3.93
C MET A 219 5.81 -10.34 -4.27
N ASN A 220 6.59 -11.30 -4.71
CA ASN A 220 6.14 -12.66 -4.96
C ASN A 220 7.11 -13.67 -4.32
N LYS A 221 6.88 -14.96 -4.57
CA LYS A 221 7.68 -16.04 -3.95
C LYS A 221 9.18 -15.94 -4.24
N ASN A 222 9.55 -15.54 -5.46
CA ASN A 222 10.97 -15.57 -5.90
C ASN A 222 11.81 -14.54 -5.15
N PRO A 223 11.52 -13.23 -5.16
CA PRO A 223 12.29 -12.25 -4.40
C PRO A 223 12.30 -12.54 -2.90
N LEU A 224 11.19 -13.00 -2.31
CA LEU A 224 11.17 -13.37 -0.89
C LEU A 224 12.09 -14.56 -0.60
N THR A 225 12.15 -15.54 -1.50
CA THR A 225 13.05 -16.70 -1.36
C THR A 225 14.51 -16.25 -1.45
N VAL A 226 14.88 -15.48 -2.47
CA VAL A 226 16.24 -14.97 -2.67
C VAL A 226 16.71 -14.13 -1.49
N LEU A 227 15.89 -13.21 -1.01
CA LEU A 227 16.24 -12.38 0.14
C LEU A 227 16.48 -13.22 1.40
N ARG A 228 15.71 -14.28 1.61
CA ARG A 228 15.88 -15.17 2.77
C ARG A 228 17.09 -16.08 2.64
N THR A 229 17.30 -16.71 1.47
CA THR A 229 18.35 -17.72 1.29
C THR A 229 19.70 -17.10 0.97
N GLU A 230 19.74 -16.11 0.09
CA GLU A 230 20.98 -15.50 -0.37
C GLU A 230 21.28 -14.18 0.37
N GLY A 231 20.23 -13.44 0.72
CA GLY A 231 20.36 -12.20 1.47
C GLY A 231 20.42 -12.38 2.98
N GLY A 232 20.10 -13.57 3.52
CA GLY A 232 20.03 -13.81 4.96
C GLY A 232 18.99 -12.95 5.69
N VAL A 233 17.99 -12.43 4.97
CA VAL A 233 17.00 -11.50 5.52
C VAL A 233 15.97 -12.25 6.34
N ASN A 234 15.74 -11.80 7.57
CA ASN A 234 14.66 -12.32 8.41
C ASN A 234 13.32 -11.69 8.02
N ILE A 235 12.73 -12.17 6.94
CA ILE A 235 11.47 -11.68 6.37
C ILE A 235 10.45 -12.82 6.26
N LYS A 236 9.15 -12.49 6.27
CA LYS A 236 8.06 -13.46 6.13
C LYS A 236 8.19 -14.26 4.82
N ALA A 237 7.91 -15.55 4.88
CA ALA A 237 8.06 -16.43 3.71
C ALA A 237 6.92 -16.29 2.69
N SER A 238 5.74 -15.88 3.14
CA SER A 238 4.53 -15.76 2.32
C SER A 238 4.11 -14.31 2.19
N SER A 239 3.97 -13.83 0.96
CA SER A 239 3.47 -12.49 0.67
C SER A 239 2.07 -12.24 1.22
N SER A 240 1.22 -13.27 1.31
CA SER A 240 -0.14 -13.15 1.85
C SER A 240 -0.19 -12.78 3.33
N SER A 241 0.88 -13.06 4.09
CA SER A 241 0.97 -12.76 5.52
C SER A 241 1.49 -11.35 5.83
N PHE A 242 1.85 -10.56 4.82
CA PHE A 242 2.34 -9.21 5.01
C PHE A 242 1.21 -8.25 5.38
N SER A 243 1.45 -7.40 6.37
CA SER A 243 0.69 -6.18 6.61
C SER A 243 1.22 -5.03 5.75
N GLY A 244 0.53 -3.89 5.75
CA GLY A 244 1.03 -2.67 5.10
C GLY A 244 2.40 -2.26 5.61
N ALA A 245 2.63 -2.32 6.93
CA ALA A 245 3.93 -2.01 7.53
C ALA A 245 5.04 -2.97 7.10
N ASP A 246 4.76 -4.29 7.00
CA ASP A 246 5.73 -5.26 6.48
C ASP A 246 6.10 -4.99 5.02
N TYR A 247 5.12 -4.57 4.21
CA TYR A 247 5.36 -4.23 2.81
C TYR A 247 6.15 -2.94 2.64
N ASP A 248 5.87 -1.93 3.46
CA ASP A 248 6.65 -0.69 3.49
C ASP A 248 8.12 -0.98 3.84
N GLU A 249 8.36 -1.78 4.86
CA GLU A 249 9.71 -2.21 5.25
C GLU A 249 10.41 -3.02 4.14
N TYR A 250 9.68 -3.87 3.45
CA TYR A 250 10.17 -4.58 2.28
C TYR A 250 10.57 -3.62 1.15
N CYS A 251 9.76 -2.62 0.84
CA CYS A 251 10.08 -1.61 -0.16
C CYS A 251 11.34 -0.82 0.21
N GLU A 252 11.49 -0.42 1.48
CA GLU A 252 12.70 0.28 1.94
C GLU A 252 13.95 -0.61 1.86
N LEU A 253 13.83 -1.91 2.15
CA LEU A 253 14.91 -2.87 1.96
C LEU A 253 15.35 -2.93 0.48
N ILE A 254 14.39 -3.05 -0.45
CA ILE A 254 14.70 -3.10 -1.90
C ILE A 254 15.33 -1.78 -2.36
N LYS A 255 14.88 -0.62 -1.86
CA LYS A 255 15.51 0.69 -2.13
C LYS A 255 16.96 0.71 -1.67
N GLU A 256 17.24 0.20 -0.48
CA GLU A 256 18.61 0.13 0.03
C GLU A 256 19.49 -0.76 -0.85
N ILE A 257 18.97 -1.93 -1.26
CA ILE A 257 19.66 -2.84 -2.18
C ILE A 257 19.92 -2.15 -3.53
N CYS A 258 18.92 -1.46 -4.10
CA CYS A 258 19.08 -0.68 -5.34
C CYS A 258 20.21 0.34 -5.20
N SER A 259 20.20 1.12 -4.12
CA SER A 259 21.22 2.13 -3.85
C SER A 259 22.63 1.52 -3.78
N LYS A 260 22.78 0.40 -3.07
CA LYS A 260 24.08 -0.25 -2.86
C LYS A 260 24.62 -0.96 -4.11
N LEU A 261 23.71 -1.47 -4.97
CA LEU A 261 24.08 -2.14 -6.22
C LEU A 261 24.11 -1.20 -7.43
N GLY A 262 23.77 0.08 -7.25
CA GLY A 262 23.70 1.05 -8.34
C GLY A 262 22.57 0.78 -9.33
N LEU A 263 21.44 0.19 -8.87
CA LEU A 263 20.27 -0.06 -9.69
C LEU A 263 19.39 1.19 -9.77
N GLN A 264 18.74 1.40 -10.92
CA GLN A 264 17.99 2.62 -11.20
C GLN A 264 16.68 2.73 -10.41
N ASN A 265 16.03 1.59 -10.17
CA ASN A 265 14.73 1.50 -9.51
C ASN A 265 14.40 0.05 -9.12
N MET A 266 13.24 -0.14 -8.47
CA MET A 266 12.79 -1.46 -8.01
C MET A 266 12.42 -2.42 -9.15
N LEU A 267 12.07 -1.90 -10.34
CA LEU A 267 11.83 -2.73 -11.50
C LEU A 267 13.13 -3.38 -12.01
N GLU A 268 14.26 -2.67 -11.90
CA GLU A 268 15.57 -3.24 -12.20
C GLU A 268 15.97 -4.29 -11.15
N ALA A 269 15.68 -4.02 -9.87
CA ALA A 269 15.90 -4.99 -8.81
C ALA A 269 15.08 -6.27 -8.99
N ASP A 270 13.84 -6.15 -9.44
CA ASP A 270 12.97 -7.29 -9.73
C ASP A 270 13.45 -8.12 -10.96
N SER A 271 14.34 -7.56 -11.77
CA SER A 271 15.01 -8.29 -12.86
C SER A 271 16.24 -9.06 -12.38
N PHE A 272 16.77 -8.72 -11.21
CA PHE A 272 17.88 -9.39 -10.55
C PHE A 272 17.40 -10.53 -9.66
#